data_1403490bea80d660daf2f454e370682d
#
_entry.id   1403490bea80d660daf2f454e370682d
#
_cell.length_a   1.000
_cell.length_b   1.000
_cell.length_c   1.000
_cell.angle_alpha   90.00
_cell.angle_beta   90.00
_cell.angle_gamma   90.00
#
_symmetry.space_group_name_H-M   'P 1'
#
loop_
_entity.id
_entity.type
_entity.pdbx_description
1 polymer ?
#
loop_
_entity_poly.entity_id
_entity_poly.type
_entity_poly.pdbx_seq_one_letter_code
_entity_poly.pdbx_strand_id
1 'polypeptide(L)'
;MAYDPSSQSNISEVKTSHIHLDLVVDFATKILKGSAALNIVAVADNVAKVVLDTSYINIISATANGSVLKHSLAERDEKFGSALTIELPKPLAKDEKTTIVIDYTTTKDCTAIQWLEPEQTAGKKHPYLFTQCQAIHARSLLPCQDSPSVKLTYSANITTPLRAVMSAVPVGEEKHANGTTTYKFEQKTTMPSYLIALAVGNLEGREIGPRSTVWTEPEVIEAAAWEFVDTENFVRTGEELLTPYDWGRYDLLVLPASLNEGFTVFVERKIVGRMQGREHAEFSAIIGHKALVESVELYGSDHPFTALRPCLRGEDPDDAFSSVPYVFEPYLRAHVQEFAGRSINTDDWKAFLYSFMEKTFGQEKVDLLNQVDWNAWISGVGMPPVDNKFDQTLAKACNCLCKKWDESRHEKAPSEFSPKDLEDFSPTQKLVFLERVSELEALPHTHLDLMDELYQLTTVRNSEIRFRWHMVCLKADYEKIYPEVVEFAQTMGRMKFCRPLFRALYHAKNGAQLARDSFLAKRSFYHPIAAAMIAKDLGLS
;
A
#
# COMPACT_ATOMS: atom_id res chain seq x y z
N MET A 1 16.19 1.77 24.70
CA MET A 1 15.92 0.43 24.16
C MET A 1 14.73 0.55 23.23
N ALA A 2 14.81 0.01 22.04
CA ALA A 2 13.67 0.02 21.13
C ALA A 2 12.55 -0.84 21.72
N TYR A 3 11.47 -0.24 22.11
CA TYR A 3 10.24 -0.88 22.53
C TYR A 3 9.23 -0.71 21.40
N ASP A 4 8.73 -1.82 20.89
CA ASP A 4 7.63 -1.81 19.93
C ASP A 4 6.37 -2.32 20.64
N PRO A 5 5.36 -1.45 20.83
CA PRO A 5 4.13 -1.83 21.52
C PRO A 5 3.29 -2.87 20.77
N SER A 6 3.56 -3.06 19.46
CA SER A 6 2.81 -3.98 18.59
C SER A 6 3.50 -5.35 18.45
N SER A 7 4.67 -5.56 19.08
CA SER A 7 5.40 -6.84 19.04
C SER A 7 5.52 -7.44 20.44
N GLN A 8 5.31 -8.76 20.52
CA GLN A 8 5.50 -9.56 21.75
C GLN A 8 6.91 -10.17 21.83
N SER A 9 7.74 -9.96 20.78
CA SER A 9 9.08 -10.55 20.68
C SER A 9 10.11 -9.85 21.57
N ASN A 10 11.14 -10.58 21.99
CA ASN A 10 12.20 -10.05 22.87
C ASN A 10 13.32 -9.34 22.08
N ILE A 11 12.95 -8.33 21.27
CA ILE A 11 13.86 -7.59 20.39
C ILE A 11 15.01 -6.85 21.10
N SER A 12 14.88 -6.62 22.41
CA SER A 12 15.94 -6.04 23.24
C SER A 12 17.02 -7.04 23.67
N GLU A 13 16.76 -8.34 23.52
CA GLU A 13 17.67 -9.42 23.89
C GLU A 13 18.27 -10.12 22.69
N VAL A 14 17.48 -10.31 21.62
CA VAL A 14 17.89 -10.98 20.37
C VAL A 14 17.40 -10.23 19.14
N LYS A 15 18.13 -10.39 18.04
CA LYS A 15 17.72 -9.91 16.72
C LYS A 15 17.91 -10.99 15.67
N THR A 16 16.94 -11.12 14.78
CA THR A 16 17.04 -11.91 13.56
C THR A 16 17.83 -11.14 12.51
N SER A 17 18.90 -11.71 12.01
CA SER A 17 19.75 -11.10 10.97
C SER A 17 19.43 -11.60 9.56
N HIS A 18 18.93 -12.84 9.44
CA HIS A 18 18.52 -13.47 8.19
C HIS A 18 17.42 -14.48 8.42
N ILE A 19 16.51 -14.62 7.44
CA ILE A 19 15.51 -15.70 7.40
C ILE A 19 15.66 -16.46 6.09
N HIS A 20 15.73 -17.79 6.15
CA HIS A 20 15.54 -18.64 4.99
C HIS A 20 14.18 -19.34 5.08
N LEU A 21 13.36 -19.18 4.03
CA LEU A 21 12.05 -19.82 3.90
C LEU A 21 12.14 -21.00 2.91
N ASP A 22 11.60 -22.14 3.30
CA ASP A 22 11.41 -23.28 2.40
C ASP A 22 9.93 -23.67 2.47
N LEU A 23 9.13 -23.24 1.48
CA LEU A 23 7.68 -23.31 1.53
C LEU A 23 7.09 -24.00 0.30
N VAL A 24 6.07 -24.80 0.54
CA VAL A 24 5.22 -25.41 -0.48
C VAL A 24 3.85 -24.72 -0.45
N VAL A 25 3.39 -24.30 -1.63
CA VAL A 25 2.06 -23.67 -1.80
C VAL A 25 1.04 -24.74 -2.10
N ASP A 26 0.04 -24.89 -1.25
CA ASP A 26 -1.07 -25.82 -1.43
C ASP A 26 -2.37 -25.04 -1.70
N PHE A 27 -2.72 -24.93 -2.99
CA PHE A 27 -3.95 -24.27 -3.43
C PHE A 27 -5.23 -25.03 -3.04
N ALA A 28 -5.15 -26.35 -2.87
CA ALA A 28 -6.33 -27.14 -2.55
C ALA A 28 -6.78 -26.92 -1.11
N THR A 29 -5.83 -26.83 -0.19
CA THR A 29 -6.11 -26.59 1.23
C THR A 29 -5.99 -25.13 1.63
N LYS A 30 -5.46 -24.25 0.73
CA LYS A 30 -5.22 -22.83 0.93
C LYS A 30 -4.31 -22.58 2.14
N ILE A 31 -3.17 -23.26 2.16
CA ILE A 31 -2.12 -23.09 3.18
C ILE A 31 -0.73 -23.04 2.53
N LEU A 32 0.21 -22.45 3.24
CA LEU A 32 1.65 -22.65 3.04
C LEU A 32 2.16 -23.60 4.10
N LYS A 33 3.04 -24.52 3.71
CA LYS A 33 3.67 -25.47 4.64
C LYS A 33 5.18 -25.57 4.35
N GLY A 34 5.97 -25.70 5.40
CA GLY A 34 7.43 -25.84 5.29
C GLY A 34 8.13 -25.32 6.52
N SER A 35 9.25 -24.64 6.31
CA SER A 35 10.10 -24.18 7.41
C SER A 35 10.59 -22.74 7.24
N ALA A 36 10.89 -22.11 8.37
CA ALA A 36 11.65 -20.87 8.48
C ALA A 36 12.91 -21.11 9.31
N ALA A 37 14.08 -20.89 8.72
CA ALA A 37 15.35 -20.92 9.41
C ALA A 37 15.80 -19.49 9.76
N LEU A 38 15.84 -19.14 11.04
CA LEU A 38 16.14 -17.82 11.56
C LEU A 38 17.57 -17.77 12.09
N ASN A 39 18.41 -16.92 11.53
CA ASN A 39 19.74 -16.63 12.06
C ASN A 39 19.62 -15.56 13.15
N ILE A 40 19.74 -15.98 14.39
CA ILE A 40 19.56 -15.16 15.60
C ILE A 40 20.91 -14.66 16.09
N VAL A 41 20.98 -13.41 16.52
CA VAL A 41 22.13 -12.78 17.18
C VAL A 41 21.68 -12.26 18.53
N ALA A 42 22.33 -12.67 19.60
CA ALA A 42 22.09 -12.11 20.94
C ALA A 42 22.62 -10.67 21.02
N VAL A 43 21.82 -9.74 21.48
CA VAL A 43 22.21 -8.33 21.69
C VAL A 43 22.36 -7.99 23.19
N ALA A 44 22.04 -8.95 24.05
CA ALA A 44 22.26 -8.92 25.49
C ALA A 44 23.02 -10.18 25.95
N ASP A 45 23.51 -10.16 27.17
CA ASP A 45 24.13 -11.34 27.80
C ASP A 45 23.10 -12.26 28.42
N ASN A 46 23.47 -13.55 28.55
CA ASN A 46 22.70 -14.57 29.24
C ASN A 46 21.27 -14.77 28.65
N VAL A 47 21.13 -14.74 27.32
CA VAL A 47 19.84 -14.93 26.65
C VAL A 47 19.47 -16.41 26.63
N ALA A 48 18.46 -16.79 27.42
CA ALA A 48 18.03 -18.18 27.59
C ALA A 48 16.87 -18.59 26.65
N LYS A 49 16.22 -17.64 25.99
CA LYS A 49 15.05 -17.89 25.12
C LYS A 49 14.99 -16.92 23.95
N VAL A 50 14.33 -17.35 22.89
CA VAL A 50 13.91 -16.50 21.76
C VAL A 50 12.39 -16.43 21.77
N VAL A 51 11.85 -15.21 21.67
CA VAL A 51 10.40 -14.98 21.58
C VAL A 51 10.10 -14.35 20.23
N LEU A 52 9.16 -14.95 19.51
CA LEU A 52 8.74 -14.52 18.18
C LEU A 52 7.24 -14.20 18.16
N ASP A 53 6.84 -13.31 17.29
CA ASP A 53 5.43 -13.04 17.00
C ASP A 53 4.89 -14.10 16.05
N THR A 54 3.67 -14.57 16.30
CA THR A 54 2.90 -15.48 15.44
C THR A 54 1.43 -15.13 15.45
N SER A 55 0.72 -15.42 14.36
CA SER A 55 -0.74 -15.29 14.30
C SER A 55 -1.30 -16.27 13.26
N TYR A 56 -2.24 -17.11 13.68
CA TYR A 56 -2.86 -18.13 12.79
C TYR A 56 -1.84 -19.06 12.10
N ILE A 57 -0.77 -19.42 12.81
CA ILE A 57 0.27 -20.36 12.39
C ILE A 57 0.26 -21.57 13.32
N ASN A 58 0.34 -22.78 12.75
CA ASN A 58 0.54 -24.02 13.49
C ASN A 58 2.03 -24.33 13.54
N ILE A 59 2.65 -24.30 14.72
CA ILE A 59 4.04 -24.69 14.91
C ILE A 59 4.10 -26.22 15.06
N ILE A 60 4.93 -26.85 14.23
CA ILE A 60 5.12 -28.31 14.21
C ILE A 60 6.33 -28.69 15.05
N SER A 61 7.44 -28.02 14.83
CA SER A 61 8.68 -28.25 15.58
C SER A 61 9.55 -27.00 15.59
N ALA A 62 10.46 -26.92 16.57
CA ALA A 62 11.56 -25.97 16.59
C ALA A 62 12.87 -26.75 16.85
N THR A 63 13.90 -26.50 16.07
CA THR A 63 15.20 -27.20 16.19
C THR A 63 16.36 -26.22 16.10
N ALA A 64 17.48 -26.55 16.75
CA ALA A 64 18.76 -25.89 16.54
C ALA A 64 19.88 -26.95 16.50
N ASN A 65 20.77 -26.84 15.51
CA ASN A 65 21.86 -27.81 15.29
C ASN A 65 21.38 -29.28 15.28
N GLY A 66 20.18 -29.51 14.70
CA GLY A 66 19.56 -30.83 14.62
C GLY A 66 18.90 -31.34 15.91
N SER A 67 18.95 -30.59 17.01
CA SER A 67 18.32 -30.95 18.28
C SER A 67 16.97 -30.24 18.42
N VAL A 68 15.94 -30.98 18.87
CA VAL A 68 14.60 -30.42 19.13
C VAL A 68 14.65 -29.50 20.33
N LEU A 69 14.05 -28.31 20.18
CA LEU A 69 13.94 -27.32 21.23
C LEU A 69 12.54 -27.35 21.87
N LYS A 70 12.49 -27.12 23.15
CA LYS A 70 11.23 -26.91 23.84
C LYS A 70 10.65 -25.56 23.45
N HIS A 71 9.39 -25.53 23.06
CA HIS A 71 8.69 -24.32 22.69
C HIS A 71 7.27 -24.30 23.26
N SER A 72 6.70 -23.12 23.38
CA SER A 72 5.32 -22.90 23.81
C SER A 72 4.72 -21.68 23.11
N LEU A 73 3.43 -21.75 22.83
CA LEU A 73 2.64 -20.61 22.36
C LEU A 73 1.85 -20.03 23.53
N ALA A 74 1.91 -18.71 23.70
CA ALA A 74 1.06 -17.99 24.63
C ALA A 74 -0.40 -17.98 24.14
N GLU A 75 -1.32 -17.69 25.05
CA GLU A 75 -2.72 -17.42 24.71
C GLU A 75 -2.78 -16.30 23.65
N ARG A 76 -3.72 -16.46 22.70
CA ARG A 76 -3.84 -15.53 21.60
C ARG A 76 -4.43 -14.19 22.05
N ASP A 77 -3.69 -13.12 21.84
CA ASP A 77 -4.22 -11.76 21.84
C ASP A 77 -4.97 -11.50 20.52
N GLU A 78 -6.09 -10.80 20.60
CA GLU A 78 -6.98 -10.58 19.46
C GLU A 78 -6.33 -9.74 18.34
N LYS A 79 -5.53 -8.73 18.70
CA LYS A 79 -4.81 -7.82 17.79
C LYS A 79 -3.40 -8.32 17.47
N PHE A 80 -2.65 -8.75 18.49
CA PHE A 80 -1.21 -9.01 18.36
C PHE A 80 -0.83 -10.47 18.13
N GLY A 81 -1.80 -11.40 18.12
CA GLY A 81 -1.54 -12.82 17.94
C GLY A 81 -0.96 -13.50 19.19
N SER A 82 -0.05 -14.45 19.00
CA SER A 82 0.53 -15.26 20.09
C SER A 82 2.04 -15.16 20.10
N ALA A 83 2.63 -15.00 21.28
CA ALA A 83 4.07 -15.10 21.46
C ALA A 83 4.51 -16.57 21.38
N LEU A 84 5.40 -16.90 20.46
CA LEU A 84 6.10 -18.19 20.40
C LEU A 84 7.40 -18.08 21.20
N THR A 85 7.47 -18.75 22.35
CA THR A 85 8.68 -18.83 23.16
C THR A 85 9.43 -20.12 22.84
N ILE A 86 10.72 -20.02 22.52
CA ILE A 86 11.63 -21.14 22.23
C ILE A 86 12.76 -21.09 23.26
N GLU A 87 12.92 -22.16 24.05
CA GLU A 87 13.98 -22.28 25.07
C GLU A 87 15.29 -22.68 24.38
N LEU A 88 16.36 -21.96 24.68
CA LEU A 88 17.68 -22.29 24.16
C LEU A 88 18.36 -23.35 25.05
N PRO A 89 19.11 -24.30 24.48
CA PRO A 89 19.74 -25.37 25.26
C PRO A 89 20.83 -24.84 26.19
N LYS A 90 21.42 -23.70 25.88
CA LYS A 90 22.30 -22.91 26.74
C LYS A 90 22.03 -21.42 26.51
N PRO A 91 22.17 -20.57 27.53
CA PRO A 91 22.10 -19.12 27.32
C PRO A 91 23.19 -18.63 26.37
N LEU A 92 22.84 -17.69 25.47
CA LEU A 92 23.77 -17.04 24.56
C LEU A 92 24.41 -15.82 25.24
N ALA A 93 25.70 -15.64 25.03
CA ALA A 93 26.40 -14.40 25.36
C ALA A 93 26.09 -13.34 24.28
N LYS A 94 26.30 -12.07 24.61
CA LYS A 94 26.17 -10.98 23.65
C LYS A 94 27.04 -11.27 22.40
N ASP A 95 26.49 -10.96 21.23
CA ASP A 95 27.05 -11.19 19.89
C ASP A 95 27.18 -12.69 19.51
N GLU A 96 26.80 -13.63 20.39
CA GLU A 96 26.72 -15.05 20.03
C GLU A 96 25.55 -15.28 19.07
N LYS A 97 25.77 -16.21 18.12
CA LYS A 97 24.83 -16.50 17.03
C LYS A 97 24.32 -17.93 17.12
N THR A 98 23.08 -18.13 16.74
CA THR A 98 22.50 -19.47 16.55
C THR A 98 21.50 -19.45 15.40
N THR A 99 21.25 -20.62 14.80
CA THR A 99 20.18 -20.77 13.81
C THR A 99 19.08 -21.63 14.41
N ILE A 100 17.86 -21.14 14.38
CA ILE A 100 16.64 -21.86 14.80
C ILE A 100 15.83 -22.16 13.54
N VAL A 101 15.53 -23.44 13.33
CA VAL A 101 14.64 -23.88 12.25
C VAL A 101 13.28 -24.22 12.85
N ILE A 102 12.24 -23.63 12.30
CA ILE A 102 10.86 -23.80 12.75
C ILE A 102 10.05 -24.39 11.59
N ASP A 103 9.56 -25.63 11.79
CA ASP A 103 8.60 -26.24 10.86
C ASP A 103 7.20 -25.79 11.22
N TYR A 104 6.44 -25.35 10.23
CA TYR A 104 5.11 -24.77 10.47
C TYR A 104 4.19 -24.87 9.26
N THR A 105 2.92 -24.60 9.50
CA THR A 105 1.93 -24.34 8.44
C THR A 105 1.15 -23.08 8.78
N THR A 106 0.77 -22.32 7.76
CA THR A 106 -0.27 -21.30 7.91
C THR A 106 -1.63 -21.96 8.10
N THR A 107 -2.65 -21.21 8.47
CA THR A 107 -4.03 -21.67 8.55
C THR A 107 -4.91 -20.92 7.55
N LYS A 108 -6.17 -21.30 7.44
CA LYS A 108 -7.16 -20.59 6.59
C LYS A 108 -7.45 -19.17 7.07
N ASP A 109 -7.19 -18.90 8.35
CA ASP A 109 -7.42 -17.61 8.99
C ASP A 109 -6.19 -16.69 8.88
N CYS A 110 -5.16 -17.11 8.13
CA CYS A 110 -3.96 -16.30 7.88
C CYS A 110 -4.34 -14.94 7.30
N THR A 111 -4.03 -13.87 8.02
CA THR A 111 -4.39 -12.50 7.63
C THR A 111 -3.46 -11.92 6.57
N ALA A 112 -2.25 -12.47 6.41
CA ALA A 112 -1.29 -12.01 5.42
C ALA A 112 -1.58 -12.51 4.01
N ILE A 113 -2.30 -13.63 3.84
CA ILE A 113 -2.45 -14.32 2.56
C ILE A 113 -3.86 -14.14 2.01
N GLN A 114 -3.94 -13.75 0.75
CA GLN A 114 -5.20 -13.71 0.02
C GLN A 114 -5.16 -14.75 -1.10
N TRP A 115 -6.21 -15.59 -1.14
CA TRP A 115 -6.42 -16.63 -2.12
C TRP A 115 -7.57 -16.21 -3.03
N LEU A 116 -7.32 -16.12 -4.34
CA LEU A 116 -8.33 -15.83 -5.34
C LEU A 116 -8.67 -17.10 -6.10
N GLU A 117 -9.97 -17.32 -6.28
CA GLU A 117 -10.47 -18.37 -7.15
C GLU A 117 -10.21 -18.03 -8.63
N PRO A 118 -10.19 -19.01 -9.54
CA PRO A 118 -9.99 -18.74 -10.96
C PRO A 118 -10.93 -17.67 -11.52
N GLU A 119 -12.17 -17.60 -11.06
CA GLU A 119 -13.17 -16.63 -11.51
C GLU A 119 -12.81 -15.18 -11.18
N GLN A 120 -11.94 -14.97 -10.19
CA GLN A 120 -11.49 -13.65 -9.71
C GLN A 120 -10.22 -13.16 -10.44
N THR A 121 -9.61 -14.00 -11.28
CA THR A 121 -8.41 -13.71 -12.07
C THR A 121 -8.78 -13.23 -13.48
N ALA A 122 -7.85 -12.57 -14.19
CA ALA A 122 -8.11 -12.09 -15.53
C ALA A 122 -8.36 -13.23 -16.52
N GLY A 123 -7.55 -14.31 -16.43
CA GLY A 123 -7.63 -15.47 -17.31
C GLY A 123 -8.77 -16.44 -16.99
N LYS A 124 -9.41 -16.33 -15.82
CA LYS A 124 -10.53 -17.21 -15.36
C LYS A 124 -10.23 -18.71 -15.32
N LYS A 125 -8.95 -19.10 -15.30
CA LYS A 125 -8.52 -20.50 -15.44
C LYS A 125 -7.69 -21.01 -14.28
N HIS A 126 -6.90 -20.15 -13.66
CA HIS A 126 -5.95 -20.51 -12.63
C HIS A 126 -6.22 -19.73 -11.34
N PRO A 127 -6.03 -20.35 -10.16
CA PRO A 127 -6.11 -19.63 -8.91
C PRO A 127 -4.93 -18.66 -8.77
N TYR A 128 -5.05 -17.71 -7.85
CA TYR A 128 -4.01 -16.76 -7.54
C TYR A 128 -3.83 -16.64 -6.03
N LEU A 129 -2.59 -16.43 -5.59
CA LEU A 129 -2.23 -16.13 -4.22
C LEU A 129 -1.38 -14.87 -4.22
N PHE A 130 -1.62 -13.97 -3.27
CA PHE A 130 -0.69 -12.89 -2.95
C PHE A 130 -0.70 -12.58 -1.45
N THR A 131 0.38 -11.96 -0.97
CA THR A 131 0.53 -11.61 0.44
C THR A 131 0.58 -10.11 0.63
N GLN A 132 0.08 -9.67 1.80
CA GLN A 132 0.21 -8.32 2.33
C GLN A 132 0.56 -8.41 3.81
N CYS A 133 1.75 -7.98 4.17
CA CYS A 133 2.28 -8.14 5.53
C CYS A 133 2.32 -6.84 6.35
N GLN A 134 2.15 -5.67 5.76
CA GLN A 134 2.07 -4.40 6.46
C GLN A 134 0.66 -4.21 7.09
N ALA A 135 0.52 -3.71 8.35
CA ALA A 135 1.62 -3.28 9.22
C ALA A 135 2.26 -4.41 10.04
N ILE A 136 1.50 -5.38 10.58
CA ILE A 136 1.95 -6.44 11.51
C ILE A 136 1.45 -7.83 11.10
N HIS A 137 1.24 -8.08 9.80
CA HIS A 137 0.74 -9.36 9.31
C HIS A 137 1.85 -10.34 8.89
N ALA A 138 3.15 -9.94 8.90
CA ALA A 138 4.24 -10.88 8.63
C ALA A 138 4.23 -12.06 9.61
N ARG A 139 3.84 -11.86 10.86
CA ARG A 139 3.62 -12.90 11.88
C ARG A 139 2.55 -13.93 11.52
N SER A 140 1.69 -13.63 10.55
CA SER A 140 0.69 -14.57 10.04
C SER A 140 1.19 -15.37 8.84
N LEU A 141 2.26 -14.91 8.19
CA LEU A 141 2.95 -15.59 7.08
C LEU A 141 4.04 -16.52 7.58
N LEU A 142 4.81 -16.10 8.57
CA LEU A 142 5.94 -16.84 9.15
C LEU A 142 6.17 -16.43 10.62
N PRO A 143 6.71 -17.32 11.47
CA PRO A 143 7.13 -16.93 12.81
C PRO A 143 8.34 -16.00 12.72
N CYS A 144 8.23 -14.77 13.22
CA CYS A 144 9.29 -13.75 13.09
C CYS A 144 9.24 -12.74 14.23
N GLN A 145 10.24 -11.87 14.29
CA GLN A 145 10.17 -10.62 15.05
C GLN A 145 9.51 -9.57 14.16
N ASP A 146 8.19 -9.40 14.30
CA ASP A 146 7.38 -8.56 13.42
C ASP A 146 7.35 -7.11 13.89
N SER A 147 8.52 -6.47 13.77
CA SER A 147 8.76 -5.09 14.17
C SER A 147 9.66 -4.38 13.16
N PRO A 148 9.37 -3.13 12.77
CA PRO A 148 10.24 -2.35 11.89
C PRO A 148 11.62 -2.05 12.51
N SER A 149 11.80 -2.26 13.82
CA SER A 149 13.08 -2.11 14.50
C SER A 149 14.06 -3.26 14.23
N VAL A 150 13.59 -4.38 13.65
CA VAL A 150 14.40 -5.52 13.24
C VAL A 150 14.56 -5.49 11.72
N LYS A 151 15.79 -5.25 11.26
CA LYS A 151 16.16 -5.27 9.83
C LYS A 151 16.90 -6.57 9.54
N LEU A 152 16.43 -7.31 8.55
CA LEU A 152 16.96 -8.61 8.18
C LEU A 152 17.09 -8.77 6.66
N THR A 153 17.96 -9.64 6.22
CA THR A 153 17.97 -10.15 4.86
C THR A 153 17.14 -11.44 4.79
N TYR A 154 16.70 -11.85 3.61
CA TYR A 154 16.06 -13.16 3.49
C TYR A 154 16.39 -13.88 2.19
N SER A 155 16.19 -15.19 2.20
CA SER A 155 16.17 -16.05 1.02
C SER A 155 14.98 -16.99 1.08
N ALA A 156 14.54 -17.48 -0.06
CA ALA A 156 13.37 -18.36 -0.10
C ALA A 156 13.46 -19.39 -1.22
N ASN A 157 12.96 -20.60 -0.94
CA ASN A 157 12.61 -21.63 -1.90
C ASN A 157 11.07 -21.78 -1.87
N ILE A 158 10.41 -21.50 -2.96
CA ILE A 158 8.94 -21.60 -3.07
C ILE A 158 8.60 -22.69 -4.09
N THR A 159 8.04 -23.79 -3.60
CA THR A 159 7.62 -24.91 -4.45
C THR A 159 6.13 -24.81 -4.76
N THR A 160 5.78 -24.75 -6.04
CA THR A 160 4.41 -24.47 -6.50
C THR A 160 4.18 -24.95 -7.93
N PRO A 161 2.93 -25.29 -8.34
CA PRO A 161 2.61 -25.62 -9.73
C PRO A 161 2.53 -24.40 -10.66
N LEU A 162 2.39 -23.18 -10.14
CA LEU A 162 2.29 -21.93 -10.90
C LEU A 162 3.51 -21.04 -10.66
N ARG A 163 3.68 -19.99 -11.46
CA ARG A 163 4.79 -19.05 -11.31
C ARG A 163 4.74 -18.33 -9.98
N ALA A 164 5.89 -18.30 -9.28
CA ALA A 164 6.07 -17.50 -8.07
C ALA A 164 6.94 -16.27 -8.35
N VAL A 165 6.61 -15.15 -7.70
CA VAL A 165 7.43 -13.94 -7.59
C VAL A 165 7.45 -13.46 -6.14
N MET A 166 8.56 -12.83 -5.73
CA MET A 166 8.73 -12.32 -4.37
C MET A 166 9.34 -10.92 -4.37
N SER A 167 9.26 -10.23 -3.21
CA SER A 167 10.01 -8.99 -2.94
C SER A 167 11.53 -9.26 -2.78
N ALA A 168 12.09 -10.08 -3.67
CA ALA A 168 13.49 -10.51 -3.69
C ALA A 168 13.94 -10.80 -5.12
N VAL A 169 15.25 -10.83 -5.34
CA VAL A 169 15.83 -11.13 -6.64
C VAL A 169 15.73 -12.63 -6.92
N PRO A 170 15.18 -13.06 -8.07
CA PRO A 170 15.17 -14.46 -8.46
C PRO A 170 16.61 -14.93 -8.76
N VAL A 171 17.02 -16.04 -8.15
CA VAL A 171 18.38 -16.60 -8.30
C VAL A 171 18.41 -17.97 -8.95
N GLY A 172 17.25 -18.55 -9.25
CA GLY A 172 17.15 -19.82 -9.97
C GLY A 172 15.79 -20.48 -9.86
N GLU A 173 15.61 -21.54 -10.63
CA GLU A 173 14.41 -22.39 -10.56
C GLU A 173 14.77 -23.85 -10.79
N GLU A 174 14.01 -24.78 -10.19
CA GLU A 174 14.19 -26.21 -10.31
C GLU A 174 12.83 -26.88 -10.57
N LYS A 175 12.71 -27.53 -11.73
CA LYS A 175 11.49 -28.21 -12.13
C LYS A 175 11.46 -29.64 -11.60
N HIS A 176 10.31 -30.07 -11.09
CA HIS A 176 10.11 -31.41 -10.54
C HIS A 176 9.23 -32.27 -11.45
N ALA A 177 9.44 -33.60 -11.39
CA ALA A 177 8.70 -34.56 -12.20
C ALA A 177 7.17 -34.58 -11.92
N ASN A 178 6.75 -34.09 -10.76
CA ASN A 178 5.34 -33.99 -10.36
C ASN A 178 4.62 -32.73 -10.91
N GLY A 179 5.27 -31.96 -11.78
CA GLY A 179 4.70 -30.75 -12.38
C GLY A 179 4.84 -29.48 -11.54
N THR A 180 5.47 -29.55 -10.36
CA THR A 180 5.82 -28.35 -9.57
C THR A 180 7.18 -27.81 -9.95
N THR A 181 7.42 -26.53 -9.60
CA THR A 181 8.71 -25.87 -9.73
C THR A 181 9.08 -25.22 -8.41
N THR A 182 10.32 -25.37 -7.98
CA THR A 182 10.88 -24.60 -6.86
C THR A 182 11.55 -23.36 -7.41
N TYR A 183 11.01 -22.18 -7.08
CA TYR A 183 11.58 -20.88 -7.39
C TYR A 183 12.46 -20.41 -6.23
N LYS A 184 13.69 -19.97 -6.54
CA LYS A 184 14.69 -19.59 -5.55
C LYS A 184 14.91 -18.08 -5.58
N PHE A 185 14.87 -17.44 -4.41
CA PHE A 185 14.96 -15.99 -4.25
C PHE A 185 15.99 -15.60 -3.20
N GLU A 186 16.59 -14.42 -3.35
CA GLU A 186 17.52 -13.84 -2.39
C GLU A 186 17.33 -12.32 -2.29
N GLN A 187 17.18 -11.81 -1.07
CA GLN A 187 17.17 -10.37 -0.77
C GLN A 187 18.34 -10.03 0.14
N LYS A 188 19.34 -9.34 -0.44
CA LYS A 188 20.59 -8.96 0.25
C LYS A 188 20.50 -7.63 0.98
N THR A 189 19.56 -6.79 0.60
CA THR A 189 19.30 -5.52 1.28
C THR A 189 18.47 -5.77 2.53
N THR A 190 18.93 -5.24 3.66
CA THR A 190 18.23 -5.41 4.94
C THR A 190 16.93 -4.65 4.96
N MET A 191 15.86 -5.32 5.39
CA MET A 191 14.50 -4.76 5.41
C MET A 191 13.69 -5.28 6.59
N PRO A 192 12.60 -4.60 6.99
CA PRO A 192 11.68 -5.13 7.99
C PRO A 192 10.88 -6.32 7.44
N SER A 193 10.38 -7.18 8.33
CA SER A 193 9.60 -8.38 8.01
C SER A 193 8.37 -8.11 7.14
N TYR A 194 7.67 -6.99 7.36
CA TYR A 194 6.44 -6.65 6.63
C TYR A 194 6.64 -6.36 5.14
N LEU A 195 7.89 -6.21 4.66
CA LEU A 195 8.20 -6.09 3.23
C LEU A 195 8.42 -7.45 2.55
N ILE A 196 8.42 -8.57 3.28
CA ILE A 196 8.42 -9.91 2.68
C ILE A 196 7.08 -10.10 1.99
N ALA A 197 7.13 -10.31 0.66
CA ALA A 197 5.94 -10.50 -0.14
C ALA A 197 6.12 -11.66 -1.12
N LEU A 198 5.03 -12.39 -1.33
CA LEU A 198 4.93 -13.53 -2.25
C LEU A 198 3.67 -13.38 -3.10
N ALA A 199 3.79 -13.64 -4.39
CA ALA A 199 2.63 -13.87 -5.25
C ALA A 199 2.86 -15.13 -6.09
N VAL A 200 1.79 -15.89 -6.28
CA VAL A 200 1.78 -17.12 -7.08
C VAL A 200 0.51 -17.16 -7.93
N GLY A 201 0.70 -17.34 -9.24
CA GLY A 201 -0.41 -17.34 -10.19
C GLY A 201 0.06 -17.67 -11.59
N ASN A 202 -0.85 -17.56 -12.56
CA ASN A 202 -0.52 -17.65 -13.98
C ASN A 202 0.16 -16.34 -14.41
N LEU A 203 1.40 -16.12 -13.94
CA LEU A 203 2.15 -14.88 -14.14
C LEU A 203 3.08 -14.94 -15.35
N GLU A 204 3.05 -13.90 -16.15
CA GLU A 204 4.02 -13.60 -17.20
C GLU A 204 4.81 -12.35 -16.83
N GLY A 205 6.11 -12.32 -17.16
CA GLY A 205 6.99 -11.16 -16.97
C GLY A 205 7.32 -10.50 -18.30
N ARG A 206 7.23 -9.17 -18.35
CA ARG A 206 7.67 -8.38 -19.50
C ARG A 206 8.73 -7.37 -19.04
N GLU A 207 9.93 -7.46 -19.61
CA GLU A 207 10.98 -6.48 -19.38
C GLU A 207 10.56 -5.11 -19.94
N ILE A 208 10.66 -4.07 -19.11
CA ILE A 208 10.30 -2.68 -19.42
C ILE A 208 11.47 -1.72 -19.22
N GLY A 209 12.61 -2.22 -18.74
CA GLY A 209 13.84 -1.47 -18.53
C GLY A 209 14.99 -2.36 -18.10
N PRO A 210 16.20 -1.82 -17.95
CA PRO A 210 17.42 -2.61 -17.69
C PRO A 210 17.40 -3.36 -16.34
N ARG A 211 16.60 -2.89 -15.39
CA ARG A 211 16.45 -3.48 -14.06
C ARG A 211 15.01 -3.73 -13.65
N SER A 212 14.06 -3.58 -14.58
CA SER A 212 12.63 -3.62 -14.29
C SER A 212 11.89 -4.60 -15.18
N THR A 213 11.07 -5.43 -14.56
CA THR A 213 10.10 -6.31 -15.21
C THR A 213 8.73 -6.04 -14.62
N VAL A 214 7.72 -5.90 -15.45
CA VAL A 214 6.33 -5.94 -15.00
C VAL A 214 5.84 -7.38 -15.02
N TRP A 215 5.22 -7.81 -13.93
CA TRP A 215 4.65 -9.14 -13.72
C TRP A 215 3.14 -9.03 -13.57
N THR A 216 2.41 -9.81 -14.34
CA THR A 216 0.94 -9.90 -14.24
C THR A 216 0.43 -11.11 -15.00
N GLU A 217 -0.90 -11.28 -15.06
CA GLU A 217 -1.52 -12.32 -15.88
C GLU A 217 -1.38 -12.01 -17.38
N PRO A 218 -1.23 -13.05 -18.26
CA PRO A 218 -0.98 -12.85 -19.69
C PRO A 218 -2.02 -11.98 -20.40
N GLU A 219 -3.27 -12.01 -19.94
CA GLU A 219 -4.39 -11.27 -20.52
C GLU A 219 -4.24 -9.74 -20.40
N VAL A 220 -3.41 -9.25 -19.48
CA VAL A 220 -3.21 -7.81 -19.20
C VAL A 220 -1.76 -7.37 -19.33
N ILE A 221 -0.83 -8.26 -19.72
CA ILE A 221 0.62 -7.99 -19.72
C ILE A 221 1.02 -6.86 -20.66
N GLU A 222 0.43 -6.77 -21.86
CA GLU A 222 0.75 -5.72 -22.83
C GLU A 222 0.29 -4.34 -22.35
N ALA A 223 -0.89 -4.27 -21.74
CA ALA A 223 -1.39 -3.02 -21.15
C ALA A 223 -0.53 -2.58 -19.97
N ALA A 224 -0.13 -3.51 -19.12
CA ALA A 224 0.76 -3.24 -17.99
C ALA A 224 2.16 -2.78 -18.47
N ALA A 225 2.75 -3.43 -19.46
CA ALA A 225 4.04 -3.04 -20.02
C ALA A 225 4.01 -1.63 -20.62
N TRP A 226 2.92 -1.27 -21.30
CA TRP A 226 2.73 0.07 -21.85
C TRP A 226 2.58 1.12 -20.74
N GLU A 227 1.80 0.85 -19.70
CA GLU A 227 1.58 1.77 -18.58
C GLU A 227 2.87 2.10 -17.82
N PHE A 228 3.73 1.10 -17.62
CA PHE A 228 4.94 1.23 -16.82
C PHE A 228 6.23 1.45 -17.62
N VAL A 229 6.14 1.81 -18.91
CA VAL A 229 7.31 2.00 -19.79
C VAL A 229 8.32 3.03 -19.26
N ASP A 230 7.86 4.05 -18.54
CA ASP A 230 8.71 5.12 -18.00
C ASP A 230 9.34 4.82 -16.64
N THR A 231 9.17 3.61 -16.11
CA THR A 231 9.68 3.21 -14.77
C THR A 231 11.16 3.54 -14.57
N GLU A 232 12.02 3.27 -15.55
CA GLU A 232 13.45 3.55 -15.44
C GLU A 232 13.76 5.04 -15.28
N ASN A 233 12.99 5.91 -15.93
CA ASN A 233 13.13 7.36 -15.77
C ASN A 233 12.74 7.81 -14.35
N PHE A 234 11.69 7.21 -13.76
CA PHE A 234 11.31 7.48 -12.37
C PHE A 234 12.40 7.03 -11.39
N VAL A 235 12.92 5.81 -11.56
CA VAL A 235 13.96 5.28 -10.68
C VAL A 235 15.24 6.13 -10.77
N ARG A 236 15.71 6.48 -11.96
CA ARG A 236 16.88 7.37 -12.16
C ARG A 236 16.66 8.74 -11.53
N THR A 237 15.50 9.32 -11.70
CA THR A 237 15.18 10.61 -11.08
C THR A 237 15.19 10.50 -9.55
N GLY A 238 14.68 9.39 -9.00
CA GLY A 238 14.78 9.09 -7.58
C GLY A 238 16.23 8.95 -7.09
N GLU A 239 17.08 8.29 -7.86
CA GLU A 239 18.54 8.16 -7.56
C GLU A 239 19.25 9.52 -7.58
N GLU A 240 18.92 10.39 -8.54
CA GLU A 240 19.45 11.76 -8.60
C GLU A 240 19.03 12.59 -7.37
N LEU A 241 17.80 12.41 -6.90
CA LEU A 241 17.27 13.12 -5.74
C LEU A 241 17.79 12.58 -4.41
N LEU A 242 17.97 11.27 -4.28
CA LEU A 242 18.29 10.59 -3.02
C LEU A 242 19.66 9.91 -3.05
N THR A 243 19.65 8.60 -3.27
CA THR A 243 20.83 7.72 -3.31
C THR A 243 20.64 6.68 -4.41
N PRO A 244 21.71 6.00 -4.86
CA PRO A 244 21.57 4.85 -5.74
C PRO A 244 20.57 3.83 -5.20
N TYR A 245 19.86 3.16 -6.10
CA TYR A 245 18.89 2.13 -5.77
C TYR A 245 19.59 0.81 -5.47
N ASP A 246 19.67 0.44 -4.19
CA ASP A 246 20.50 -0.69 -3.69
C ASP A 246 19.82 -2.07 -3.81
N TRP A 247 18.54 -2.15 -4.19
CA TRP A 247 17.77 -3.40 -4.20
C TRP A 247 18.03 -4.29 -5.42
N GLY A 248 18.84 -3.83 -6.37
CA GLY A 248 19.27 -4.54 -7.57
C GLY A 248 18.22 -4.52 -8.69
N ARG A 249 17.00 -4.97 -8.45
CA ARG A 249 15.87 -4.96 -9.39
C ARG A 249 14.70 -4.13 -8.86
N TYR A 250 14.01 -3.48 -9.78
CA TYR A 250 12.77 -2.74 -9.52
C TYR A 250 11.65 -3.38 -10.33
N ASP A 251 11.15 -4.49 -9.85
CA ASP A 251 10.07 -5.22 -10.52
C ASP A 251 8.69 -4.72 -10.03
N LEU A 252 7.73 -4.66 -10.94
CA LEU A 252 6.37 -4.24 -10.66
C LEU A 252 5.43 -5.43 -10.78
N LEU A 253 4.61 -5.64 -9.76
CA LEU A 253 3.60 -6.68 -9.77
C LEU A 253 2.21 -6.03 -9.85
N VAL A 254 1.51 -6.26 -10.96
CA VAL A 254 0.12 -5.83 -11.12
C VAL A 254 -0.79 -6.93 -10.59
N LEU A 255 -1.38 -6.65 -9.45
CA LEU A 255 -2.31 -7.55 -8.77
C LEU A 255 -3.74 -7.38 -9.29
N PRO A 256 -4.58 -8.41 -9.18
CA PRO A 256 -6.03 -8.27 -9.38
C PRO A 256 -6.71 -7.32 -8.37
N ALA A 257 -6.00 -6.88 -7.32
CA ALA A 257 -6.45 -5.94 -6.28
C ALA A 257 -5.32 -4.99 -5.85
N SER A 258 -5.63 -3.81 -5.27
CA SER A 258 -4.69 -2.68 -5.09
C SER A 258 -4.48 -2.25 -3.63
N LEU A 259 -3.26 -1.74 -3.28
CA LEU A 259 -2.82 -1.27 -1.96
C LEU A 259 -2.07 0.07 -2.03
N ASN A 260 -1.96 0.88 -0.93
CA ASN A 260 -1.40 2.24 -0.90
C ASN A 260 -0.48 2.53 0.31
N GLU A 261 0.48 3.53 0.15
CA GLU A 261 1.43 3.96 1.20
C GLU A 261 1.66 5.49 1.26
N GLY A 262 2.04 6.05 2.44
CA GLY A 262 2.11 7.49 2.74
C GLY A 262 3.44 8.22 2.48
N PHE A 263 4.63 7.76 2.98
CA PHE A 263 5.91 8.47 2.85
C PHE A 263 6.45 8.51 1.42
N THR A 264 6.13 7.50 0.63
CA THR A 264 6.44 7.40 -0.80
C THR A 264 5.84 8.54 -1.60
N VAL A 265 4.67 9.07 -1.21
CA VAL A 265 3.98 10.19 -1.89
C VAL A 265 4.78 11.50 -1.86
N PHE A 266 5.60 11.74 -0.82
CA PHE A 266 6.47 12.92 -0.83
C PHE A 266 7.59 12.81 -1.87
N VAL A 267 8.27 11.67 -1.92
CA VAL A 267 9.31 11.41 -2.94
C VAL A 267 8.70 11.40 -4.33
N GLU A 268 7.52 10.80 -4.51
CA GLU A 268 6.73 10.84 -5.74
C GLU A 268 6.54 12.28 -6.22
N ARG A 269 6.05 13.21 -5.36
CA ARG A 269 5.89 14.62 -5.71
C ARG A 269 7.18 15.30 -6.13
N LYS A 270 8.32 14.95 -5.50
CA LYS A 270 9.63 15.47 -5.92
C LYS A 270 10.04 14.96 -7.29
N ILE A 271 9.81 13.68 -7.56
CA ILE A 271 10.04 13.08 -8.88
C ILE A 271 9.15 13.75 -9.94
N VAL A 272 7.85 13.87 -9.68
CA VAL A 272 6.89 14.58 -10.54
C VAL A 272 7.36 16.01 -10.81
N GLY A 273 7.76 16.76 -9.77
CA GLY A 273 8.27 18.12 -9.91
C GLY A 273 9.55 18.22 -10.74
N ARG A 274 10.42 17.21 -10.69
CA ARG A 274 11.64 17.15 -11.49
C ARG A 274 11.36 16.82 -12.96
N MET A 275 10.37 15.96 -13.22
CA MET A 275 10.05 15.48 -14.57
C MET A 275 9.03 16.36 -15.31
N GLN A 276 8.03 16.88 -14.62
CA GLN A 276 6.88 17.57 -15.22
C GLN A 276 6.78 19.06 -14.86
N GLY A 277 7.63 19.54 -13.93
CA GLY A 277 7.61 20.93 -13.48
C GLY A 277 7.04 21.11 -12.05
N ARG A 278 7.43 22.20 -11.42
CA ARG A 278 7.07 22.51 -10.02
C ARG A 278 5.55 22.59 -9.82
N GLU A 279 4.83 23.16 -10.78
CA GLU A 279 3.37 23.31 -10.75
C GLU A 279 2.64 21.97 -10.63
N HIS A 280 3.15 20.89 -11.23
CA HIS A 280 2.59 19.55 -11.10
C HIS A 280 2.83 18.95 -9.71
N ALA A 281 4.00 19.18 -9.10
CA ALA A 281 4.27 18.76 -7.72
C ALA A 281 3.36 19.48 -6.72
N GLU A 282 3.20 20.78 -6.88
CA GLU A 282 2.32 21.62 -6.04
C GLU A 282 0.84 21.25 -6.23
N PHE A 283 0.44 20.92 -7.46
CA PHE A 283 -0.92 20.44 -7.75
C PHE A 283 -1.20 19.08 -7.09
N SER A 284 -0.24 18.14 -7.11
CA SER A 284 -0.34 16.89 -6.35
C SER A 284 -0.45 17.15 -4.84
N ALA A 285 0.24 18.19 -4.32
CA ALA A 285 0.14 18.57 -2.92
C ALA A 285 -1.25 19.13 -2.55
N ILE A 286 -1.91 19.88 -3.43
CA ILE A 286 -3.30 20.34 -3.25
C ILE A 286 -4.25 19.15 -3.08
N ILE A 287 -4.10 18.12 -3.92
CA ILE A 287 -4.93 16.91 -3.84
C ILE A 287 -4.70 16.18 -2.52
N GLY A 288 -3.43 16.03 -2.12
CA GLY A 288 -3.09 15.43 -0.83
C GLY A 288 -3.58 16.22 0.37
N HIS A 289 -3.59 17.55 0.29
CA HIS A 289 -4.16 18.41 1.33
C HIS A 289 -5.67 18.18 1.49
N LYS A 290 -6.40 18.01 0.38
CA LYS A 290 -7.84 17.67 0.41
C LYS A 290 -8.06 16.32 1.11
N ALA A 291 -7.28 15.29 0.76
CA ALA A 291 -7.36 13.98 1.40
C ALA A 291 -7.05 14.04 2.91
N LEU A 292 -6.12 14.92 3.32
CA LEU A 292 -5.85 15.18 4.73
C LEU A 292 -7.05 15.79 5.45
N VAL A 293 -7.67 16.82 4.86
CA VAL A 293 -8.90 17.45 5.42
C VAL A 293 -9.98 16.39 5.61
N GLU A 294 -10.27 15.60 4.58
CA GLU A 294 -11.27 14.52 4.62
C GLU A 294 -10.96 13.48 5.71
N SER A 295 -9.68 13.14 5.90
CA SER A 295 -9.25 12.21 6.96
C SER A 295 -9.46 12.81 8.36
N VAL A 296 -9.13 14.09 8.56
CA VAL A 296 -9.35 14.78 9.84
C VAL A 296 -10.84 14.92 10.14
N GLU A 297 -11.67 15.20 9.13
CA GLU A 297 -13.13 15.24 9.27
C GLU A 297 -13.72 13.87 9.60
N LEU A 298 -13.19 12.79 9.00
CA LEU A 298 -13.65 11.42 9.23
C LEU A 298 -13.39 10.96 10.67
N TYR A 299 -12.19 11.19 11.19
CA TYR A 299 -11.82 10.80 12.55
C TYR A 299 -12.30 11.79 13.62
N GLY A 300 -12.43 13.06 13.26
CA GLY A 300 -12.63 14.19 14.18
C GLY A 300 -11.31 14.86 14.55
N SER A 301 -11.32 16.20 14.64
CA SER A 301 -10.11 17.03 14.85
C SER A 301 -9.33 16.70 16.13
N ASP A 302 -9.98 16.13 17.14
CA ASP A 302 -9.36 15.80 18.44
C ASP A 302 -8.93 14.33 18.54
N HIS A 303 -9.10 13.55 17.48
CA HIS A 303 -8.80 12.12 17.50
C HIS A 303 -7.29 11.88 17.45
N PRO A 304 -6.73 10.96 18.30
CA PRO A 304 -5.29 10.68 18.36
C PRO A 304 -4.67 10.25 17.02
N PHE A 305 -5.43 9.65 16.12
CA PHE A 305 -4.95 9.21 14.79
C PHE A 305 -4.73 10.36 13.80
N THR A 306 -5.13 11.57 14.14
CA THR A 306 -4.83 12.78 13.34
C THR A 306 -3.48 13.40 13.69
N ALA A 307 -2.78 12.92 14.74
CA ALA A 307 -1.43 13.34 15.06
C ALA A 307 -0.41 12.70 14.11
N LEU A 308 0.68 13.42 13.79
CA LEU A 308 1.80 12.89 12.98
C LEU A 308 2.46 11.66 13.64
N ARG A 309 2.50 11.64 14.98
CA ARG A 309 2.93 10.49 15.77
C ARG A 309 1.75 10.01 16.63
N PRO A 310 0.89 9.14 16.10
CA PRO A 310 -0.24 8.60 16.84
C PRO A 310 0.24 7.72 18.01
N CYS A 311 -0.55 7.65 19.08
CA CYS A 311 -0.29 6.72 20.19
C CYS A 311 -0.95 5.39 19.85
N LEU A 312 -0.14 4.39 19.47
CA LEU A 312 -0.60 3.04 19.11
C LEU A 312 -0.59 2.05 20.29
N ARG A 313 -0.42 2.52 21.54
CA ARG A 313 -0.36 1.63 22.70
C ARG A 313 -1.70 0.91 22.90
N GLY A 314 -1.74 -0.39 22.59
CA GLY A 314 -2.95 -1.22 22.67
C GLY A 314 -3.93 -1.06 21.50
N GLU A 315 -3.57 -0.30 20.45
CA GLU A 315 -4.33 -0.15 19.22
C GLU A 315 -3.76 -1.01 18.10
N ASP A 316 -4.61 -1.40 17.14
CA ASP A 316 -4.18 -2.08 15.93
C ASP A 316 -3.49 -1.04 15.02
N PRO A 317 -2.22 -1.28 14.58
CA PRO A 317 -1.55 -0.37 13.65
C PRO A 317 -2.27 -0.16 12.33
N ASP A 318 -3.08 -1.12 11.87
CA ASP A 318 -3.84 -1.01 10.62
C ASP A 318 -4.96 0.04 10.71
N ASP A 319 -5.47 0.33 11.93
CA ASP A 319 -6.48 1.36 12.16
C ASP A 319 -5.91 2.79 12.14
N ALA A 320 -4.58 2.96 12.19
CA ALA A 320 -3.90 4.25 12.35
C ALA A 320 -3.24 4.79 11.08
N PHE A 321 -3.67 4.35 9.90
CA PHE A 321 -3.16 4.85 8.63
C PHE A 321 -3.57 6.30 8.36
N SER A 322 -2.61 7.23 8.25
CA SER A 322 -2.88 8.64 7.94
C SER A 322 -1.90 9.22 6.92
N SER A 323 -2.35 10.27 6.18
CA SER A 323 -1.64 10.85 5.03
C SER A 323 -0.66 11.99 5.39
N VAL A 324 -0.19 12.10 6.62
CA VAL A 324 0.58 13.26 7.11
C VAL A 324 2.07 12.92 7.23
N PRO A 325 2.99 13.26 6.33
CA PRO A 325 4.15 14.13 6.55
C PRO A 325 4.83 14.69 5.28
N TYR A 326 5.36 15.93 5.31
CA TYR A 326 6.20 16.47 4.21
C TYR A 326 7.17 17.57 4.64
N VAL A 327 8.41 17.62 4.12
CA VAL A 327 9.27 18.66 3.56
C VAL A 327 10.78 18.43 3.74
N PHE A 328 11.61 18.72 2.66
CA PHE A 328 12.98 19.25 2.65
C PHE A 328 14.05 18.39 1.93
N GLU A 329 14.35 18.73 0.64
CA GLU A 329 15.16 17.89 -0.27
C GLU A 329 16.65 17.71 0.12
N PRO A 330 17.47 18.74 0.45
CA PRO A 330 18.87 18.52 0.82
C PRO A 330 19.03 17.73 2.12
N TYR A 331 18.13 17.95 3.08
CA TYR A 331 18.07 17.20 4.31
C TYR A 331 17.67 15.75 4.07
N LEU A 332 16.69 15.51 3.18
CA LEU A 332 16.21 14.16 2.89
C LEU A 332 17.33 13.25 2.38
N ARG A 333 18.15 13.73 1.44
CA ARG A 333 19.33 12.98 0.96
C ARG A 333 20.31 12.66 2.09
N ALA A 334 20.66 13.64 2.91
CA ALA A 334 21.55 13.46 4.05
C ALA A 334 20.97 12.51 5.09
N HIS A 335 19.65 12.59 5.32
CA HIS A 335 18.92 11.70 6.22
C HIS A 335 18.95 10.24 5.73
N VAL A 336 18.64 9.99 4.47
CA VAL A 336 18.68 8.63 3.89
C VAL A 336 20.08 8.05 3.98
N GLN A 337 21.11 8.83 3.68
CA GLN A 337 22.51 8.41 3.79
C GLN A 337 22.93 8.09 5.23
N GLU A 338 22.57 8.96 6.20
CA GLU A 338 22.95 8.79 7.61
C GLU A 338 22.28 7.57 8.23
N PHE A 339 21.03 7.32 7.90
CA PHE A 339 20.21 6.29 8.56
C PHE A 339 20.01 5.01 7.72
N ALA A 340 20.76 4.85 6.63
CA ALA A 340 20.69 3.66 5.78
C ALA A 340 20.81 2.36 6.61
N GLY A 341 19.86 1.43 6.43
CA GLY A 341 19.82 0.15 7.15
C GLY A 341 19.52 0.23 8.65
N ARG A 342 19.21 1.41 9.18
CA ARG A 342 18.89 1.61 10.61
C ARG A 342 17.42 1.99 10.82
N SER A 343 16.87 1.61 11.97
CA SER A 343 15.61 2.15 12.47
C SER A 343 15.89 3.27 13.47
N ILE A 344 15.17 4.37 13.36
CA ILE A 344 15.33 5.55 14.18
C ILE A 344 13.99 5.95 14.82
N ASN A 345 14.06 6.72 15.88
CA ASN A 345 12.91 7.35 16.52
C ASN A 345 12.88 8.86 16.21
N THR A 346 11.85 9.54 16.69
CA THR A 346 11.66 10.99 16.50
C THR A 346 12.81 11.82 17.09
N ASP A 347 13.40 11.39 18.20
CA ASP A 347 14.50 12.12 18.86
C ASP A 347 15.79 12.00 18.05
N ASP A 348 16.10 10.81 17.51
CA ASP A 348 17.23 10.59 16.58
C ASP A 348 17.07 11.46 15.33
N TRP A 349 15.87 11.47 14.74
CA TRP A 349 15.53 12.31 13.59
C TRP A 349 15.75 13.79 13.89
N LYS A 350 15.25 14.29 15.02
CA LYS A 350 15.36 15.69 15.42
C LYS A 350 16.80 16.09 15.70
N ALA A 351 17.55 15.25 16.41
CA ALA A 351 18.97 15.50 16.70
C ALA A 351 19.78 15.62 15.40
N PHE A 352 19.54 14.74 14.44
CA PHE A 352 20.20 14.82 13.14
C PHE A 352 19.79 16.07 12.35
N LEU A 353 18.51 16.45 12.36
CA LEU A 353 18.04 17.67 11.70
C LEU A 353 18.79 18.90 12.22
N TYR A 354 18.90 19.05 13.53
CA TYR A 354 19.61 20.17 14.14
C TYR A 354 21.09 20.18 13.74
N SER A 355 21.76 19.03 13.84
CA SER A 355 23.17 18.90 13.46
C SER A 355 23.40 19.19 11.96
N PHE A 356 22.51 18.73 11.09
CA PHE A 356 22.57 18.99 9.65
C PHE A 356 22.40 20.48 9.35
N MET A 357 21.41 21.14 9.97
CA MET A 357 21.14 22.56 9.76
C MET A 357 22.30 23.44 10.24
N GLU A 358 22.86 23.12 11.41
CA GLU A 358 24.05 23.84 11.94
C GLU A 358 25.23 23.72 10.99
N LYS A 359 25.57 22.48 10.57
CA LYS A 359 26.72 22.21 9.69
C LYS A 359 26.57 22.81 8.29
N THR A 360 25.35 22.81 7.75
CA THR A 360 25.11 23.15 6.34
C THR A 360 24.77 24.63 6.18
N PHE A 361 24.04 25.21 7.12
CA PHE A 361 23.46 26.54 6.99
C PHE A 361 23.80 27.48 8.16
N GLY A 362 24.50 27.01 9.19
CA GLY A 362 24.96 27.79 10.35
C GLY A 362 23.90 28.01 11.43
N GLN A 363 24.33 28.67 12.51
CA GLN A 363 23.53 28.86 13.73
C GLN A 363 22.22 29.62 13.49
N GLU A 364 22.17 30.56 12.55
CA GLU A 364 20.94 31.32 12.22
C GLU A 364 19.78 30.41 11.87
N LYS A 365 20.01 29.30 11.16
CA LYS A 365 18.97 28.35 10.80
C LYS A 365 18.57 27.43 11.96
N VAL A 366 19.49 27.15 12.87
CA VAL A 366 19.18 26.46 14.13
C VAL A 366 18.29 27.35 15.01
N ASP A 367 18.53 28.64 15.06
CA ASP A 367 17.71 29.59 15.81
C ASP A 367 16.26 29.65 15.26
N LEU A 368 16.07 29.49 13.94
CA LEU A 368 14.75 29.34 13.35
C LEU A 368 14.09 28.01 13.76
N LEU A 369 14.84 26.91 13.78
CA LEU A 369 14.32 25.61 14.25
C LEU A 369 13.88 25.65 15.73
N ASN A 370 14.57 26.46 16.56
CA ASN A 370 14.21 26.65 17.96
C ASN A 370 12.88 27.39 18.16
N GLN A 371 12.37 28.08 17.12
CA GLN A 371 11.07 28.75 17.14
C GLN A 371 9.90 27.82 16.74
N VAL A 372 10.21 26.61 16.24
CA VAL A 372 9.20 25.64 15.86
C VAL A 372 8.59 24.99 17.10
N ASP A 373 7.28 25.05 17.22
CA ASP A 373 6.55 24.26 18.22
C ASP A 373 6.51 22.78 17.78
N TRP A 374 7.58 22.06 18.13
CA TRP A 374 7.71 20.63 17.80
C TRP A 374 6.61 19.78 18.41
N ASN A 375 6.04 20.17 19.54
CA ASN A 375 4.96 19.42 20.15
C ASN A 375 3.66 19.57 19.35
N ALA A 376 3.33 20.77 18.92
CA ALA A 376 2.19 21.00 18.04
C ALA A 376 2.32 20.24 16.71
N TRP A 377 3.54 20.18 16.12
CA TRP A 377 3.79 19.48 14.87
C TRP A 377 3.76 17.95 15.00
N ILE A 378 4.35 17.39 16.06
CA ILE A 378 4.59 15.94 16.17
C ILE A 378 3.43 15.23 16.88
N SER A 379 2.89 15.86 17.93
CA SER A 379 1.91 15.27 18.84
C SER A 379 0.55 16.00 18.83
N GLY A 380 0.48 17.17 18.19
CA GLY A 380 -0.77 17.89 18.01
C GLY A 380 -1.73 17.09 17.13
N VAL A 381 -3.01 17.14 17.48
CA VAL A 381 -4.09 16.49 16.72
C VAL A 381 -4.76 17.49 15.76
N GLY A 382 -5.49 16.99 14.76
CA GLY A 382 -6.20 17.80 13.79
C GLY A 382 -5.34 18.27 12.62
N MET A 383 -5.66 19.43 12.08
CA MET A 383 -4.94 20.01 10.95
C MET A 383 -3.53 20.50 11.35
N PRO A 384 -2.54 20.49 10.43
CA PRO A 384 -1.21 21.03 10.69
C PRO A 384 -1.27 22.49 11.18
N PRO A 385 -0.33 22.91 12.06
CA PRO A 385 -0.35 24.26 12.65
C PRO A 385 -0.02 25.40 11.66
N VAL A 386 0.31 25.07 10.41
CA VAL A 386 0.62 26.03 9.34
C VAL A 386 -0.23 25.75 8.11
N ASP A 387 -0.89 26.78 7.59
CA ASP A 387 -1.60 26.71 6.31
C ASP A 387 -0.59 26.90 5.15
N ASN A 388 -0.43 25.85 4.36
CA ASN A 388 0.47 25.82 3.22
C ASN A 388 -0.15 26.53 2.00
N LYS A 389 0.60 27.43 1.39
CA LYS A 389 0.19 28.10 0.15
C LYS A 389 0.85 27.41 -1.04
N PHE A 390 0.05 26.57 -1.72
CA PHE A 390 0.48 25.90 -2.94
C PHE A 390 0.24 26.75 -4.19
N ASP A 391 1.04 26.52 -5.25
CA ASP A 391 0.77 27.10 -6.56
C ASP A 391 -0.59 26.64 -7.10
N GLN A 392 -1.43 27.58 -7.45
CA GLN A 392 -2.81 27.33 -7.88
C GLN A 392 -2.98 27.33 -9.41
N THR A 393 -1.91 27.42 -10.20
CA THR A 393 -1.98 27.61 -11.65
C THR A 393 -2.80 26.51 -12.32
N LEU A 394 -2.47 25.25 -12.09
CA LEU A 394 -3.20 24.11 -12.65
C LEU A 394 -4.61 23.98 -12.05
N ALA A 395 -4.76 24.22 -10.74
CA ALA A 395 -6.04 24.17 -10.08
C ALA A 395 -7.01 25.27 -10.56
N LYS A 396 -6.49 26.48 -10.86
CA LYS A 396 -7.29 27.58 -11.40
C LYS A 396 -7.93 27.23 -12.73
N ALA A 397 -7.20 26.54 -13.63
CA ALA A 397 -7.75 26.10 -14.90
C ALA A 397 -8.96 25.17 -14.70
N CYS A 398 -8.84 24.18 -13.80
CA CYS A 398 -9.93 23.28 -13.44
C CYS A 398 -11.12 24.02 -12.83
N ASN A 399 -10.85 24.94 -11.90
CA ASN A 399 -11.90 25.75 -11.24
C ASN A 399 -12.61 26.68 -12.23
N CYS A 400 -11.87 27.30 -13.17
CA CYS A 400 -12.46 28.16 -14.18
C CYS A 400 -13.41 27.39 -15.11
N LEU A 401 -13.01 26.20 -15.57
CA LEU A 401 -13.87 25.37 -16.42
C LEU A 401 -15.11 24.88 -15.63
N CYS A 402 -14.90 24.44 -14.39
CA CYS A 402 -15.98 24.01 -13.50
C CYS A 402 -17.01 25.14 -13.29
N LYS A 403 -16.53 26.37 -13.03
CA LYS A 403 -17.37 27.55 -12.86
C LYS A 403 -18.19 27.88 -14.11
N LYS A 404 -17.60 27.77 -15.31
CA LYS A 404 -18.34 27.97 -16.56
C LYS A 404 -19.49 26.98 -16.68
N TRP A 405 -19.26 25.70 -16.43
CA TRP A 405 -20.31 24.68 -16.43
C TRP A 405 -21.40 24.97 -15.41
N ASP A 406 -21.05 25.47 -14.25
CA ASP A 406 -22.02 25.87 -13.22
C ASP A 406 -22.87 27.10 -13.64
N GLU A 407 -22.22 28.12 -14.18
CA GLU A 407 -22.89 29.34 -14.66
C GLU A 407 -23.84 29.06 -15.84
N SER A 408 -23.49 28.10 -16.70
CA SER A 408 -24.32 27.72 -17.86
C SER A 408 -25.56 26.89 -17.52
N ARG A 409 -25.74 26.43 -16.28
CA ARG A 409 -26.79 25.47 -15.87
C ARG A 409 -28.22 25.91 -16.21
N HIS A 410 -28.46 27.21 -16.39
CA HIS A 410 -29.77 27.77 -16.77
C HIS A 410 -29.98 27.89 -18.28
N GLU A 411 -28.96 27.59 -19.07
CA GLU A 411 -29.03 27.61 -20.52
C GLU A 411 -29.61 26.31 -21.06
N LYS A 412 -30.49 26.39 -22.05
CA LYS A 412 -31.06 25.18 -22.68
C LYS A 412 -30.08 24.44 -23.60
N ALA A 413 -29.14 25.17 -24.17
CA ALA A 413 -28.12 24.65 -25.08
C ALA A 413 -26.86 25.53 -24.99
N PRO A 414 -25.98 25.27 -24.00
CA PRO A 414 -24.75 26.05 -23.87
C PRO A 414 -23.84 25.78 -25.09
N SER A 415 -23.35 26.87 -25.69
CA SER A 415 -22.56 26.81 -26.95
C SER A 415 -21.10 27.23 -26.79
N GLU A 416 -20.68 27.57 -25.56
CA GLU A 416 -19.34 28.07 -25.30
C GLU A 416 -18.31 26.95 -25.01
N PHE A 417 -18.73 25.68 -24.99
CA PHE A 417 -17.88 24.54 -24.69
C PHE A 417 -17.41 23.81 -25.97
N SER A 418 -16.21 23.23 -25.89
CA SER A 418 -15.60 22.48 -26.98
C SER A 418 -14.68 21.36 -26.46
N PRO A 419 -14.36 20.35 -27.29
CA PRO A 419 -13.38 19.32 -26.91
C PRO A 419 -12.02 19.89 -26.46
N LYS A 420 -11.66 21.11 -26.92
CA LYS A 420 -10.41 21.78 -26.57
C LYS A 420 -10.31 22.17 -25.10
N ASP A 421 -11.43 22.29 -24.38
CA ASP A 421 -11.43 22.69 -22.97
C ASP A 421 -10.65 21.71 -22.09
N LEU A 422 -10.55 20.43 -22.49
CA LEU A 422 -9.78 19.39 -21.80
C LEU A 422 -8.56 18.89 -22.59
N GLU A 423 -8.25 19.47 -23.77
CA GLU A 423 -7.16 18.99 -24.63
C GLU A 423 -5.81 19.09 -23.91
N ASP A 424 -5.53 20.23 -23.28
CA ASP A 424 -4.30 20.51 -22.56
C ASP A 424 -4.33 20.04 -21.08
N PHE A 425 -5.46 19.50 -20.61
CA PHE A 425 -5.54 19.01 -19.23
C PHE A 425 -4.81 17.67 -19.09
N SER A 426 -3.88 17.62 -18.13
CA SER A 426 -3.32 16.36 -17.68
C SER A 426 -4.41 15.42 -17.12
N PRO A 427 -4.20 14.11 -17.06
CA PRO A 427 -5.16 13.19 -16.45
C PRO A 427 -5.55 13.63 -15.04
N THR A 428 -4.61 14.14 -14.24
CA THR A 428 -4.84 14.65 -12.88
C THR A 428 -5.74 15.90 -12.88
N GLN A 429 -5.57 16.81 -13.86
CA GLN A 429 -6.46 17.97 -13.98
C GLN A 429 -7.90 17.58 -14.38
N LYS A 430 -8.06 16.60 -15.27
CA LYS A 430 -9.39 16.04 -15.62
C LYS A 430 -10.09 15.45 -14.41
N LEU A 431 -9.32 14.75 -13.57
CA LEU A 431 -9.79 14.21 -12.30
C LEU A 431 -10.28 15.31 -11.35
N VAL A 432 -9.45 16.33 -11.09
CA VAL A 432 -9.80 17.45 -10.20
C VAL A 432 -10.99 18.25 -10.76
N PHE A 433 -11.07 18.47 -12.07
CA PHE A 433 -12.22 19.11 -12.70
C PHE A 433 -13.52 18.37 -12.38
N LEU A 434 -13.57 17.04 -12.58
CA LEU A 434 -14.76 16.24 -12.27
C LEU A 434 -15.07 16.19 -10.77
N GLU A 435 -14.05 16.19 -9.90
CA GLU A 435 -14.28 16.32 -8.46
C GLU A 435 -14.93 17.66 -8.11
N ARG A 436 -14.47 18.78 -8.69
CA ARG A 436 -15.11 20.09 -8.49
C ARG A 436 -16.52 20.12 -9.01
N VAL A 437 -16.79 19.53 -10.18
CA VAL A 437 -18.16 19.41 -10.70
C VAL A 437 -19.03 18.58 -9.74
N SER A 438 -18.50 17.55 -9.12
CA SER A 438 -19.24 16.74 -8.15
C SER A 438 -19.56 17.47 -6.83
N GLU A 439 -18.79 18.50 -6.47
CA GLU A 439 -19.03 19.34 -5.29
C GLU A 439 -20.19 20.33 -5.50
N LEU A 440 -20.45 20.74 -6.74
CA LEU A 440 -21.55 21.65 -7.10
C LEU A 440 -22.92 20.97 -6.97
N GLU A 441 -23.98 21.75 -7.06
CA GLU A 441 -25.33 21.22 -7.29
C GLU A 441 -25.35 20.38 -8.58
N ALA A 442 -26.17 19.33 -8.63
CA ALA A 442 -26.26 18.45 -9.78
C ALA A 442 -26.56 19.21 -11.08
N LEU A 443 -25.79 18.95 -12.14
CA LEU A 443 -25.99 19.56 -13.45
C LEU A 443 -27.25 19.01 -14.13
N PRO A 444 -27.94 19.81 -14.98
CA PRO A 444 -29.03 19.32 -15.81
C PRO A 444 -28.60 18.18 -16.74
N HIS A 445 -29.48 17.24 -17.03
CA HIS A 445 -29.18 16.09 -17.89
C HIS A 445 -28.70 16.50 -19.29
N THR A 446 -29.23 17.61 -19.85
CA THR A 446 -28.76 18.17 -21.12
C THR A 446 -27.30 18.61 -21.08
N HIS A 447 -26.80 19.09 -19.93
CA HIS A 447 -25.41 19.46 -19.73
C HIS A 447 -24.51 18.22 -19.60
N LEU A 448 -25.01 17.17 -18.97
CA LEU A 448 -24.29 15.90 -18.88
C LEU A 448 -24.21 15.23 -20.27
N ASP A 449 -25.29 15.26 -21.07
CA ASP A 449 -25.28 14.80 -22.46
C ASP A 449 -24.19 15.54 -23.27
N LEU A 450 -24.16 16.88 -23.19
CA LEU A 450 -23.17 17.70 -23.89
C LEU A 450 -21.73 17.47 -23.38
N MET A 451 -21.56 17.38 -22.07
CA MET A 451 -20.24 17.13 -21.46
C MET A 451 -19.66 15.79 -21.92
N ASP A 452 -20.48 14.73 -21.97
CA ASP A 452 -20.05 13.42 -22.46
C ASP A 452 -19.80 13.44 -23.98
N GLU A 453 -20.64 14.11 -24.76
CA GLU A 453 -20.45 14.28 -26.20
C GLU A 453 -19.09 14.95 -26.52
N LEU A 454 -18.77 16.04 -25.80
CA LEU A 454 -17.54 16.82 -26.02
C LEU A 454 -16.30 16.13 -25.48
N TYR A 455 -16.37 15.52 -24.31
CA TYR A 455 -15.18 15.05 -23.57
C TYR A 455 -15.03 13.53 -23.54
N GLN A 456 -16.00 12.77 -24.07
CA GLN A 456 -15.99 11.29 -24.16
C GLN A 456 -15.73 10.60 -22.82
N LEU A 457 -16.33 11.11 -21.73
CA LEU A 457 -16.04 10.70 -20.36
C LEU A 457 -16.55 9.29 -20.03
N THR A 458 -17.64 8.86 -20.66
CA THR A 458 -18.20 7.51 -20.49
C THR A 458 -17.27 6.44 -21.05
N THR A 459 -16.54 6.73 -22.13
CA THR A 459 -15.67 5.76 -22.82
C THR A 459 -14.19 5.88 -22.43
N VAL A 460 -13.84 6.82 -21.55
CA VAL A 460 -12.46 7.02 -21.11
C VAL A 460 -11.91 5.75 -20.42
N ARG A 461 -10.68 5.36 -20.81
CA ARG A 461 -10.04 4.16 -20.26
C ARG A 461 -9.53 4.33 -18.83
N ASN A 462 -9.15 5.56 -18.45
CA ASN A 462 -8.65 5.85 -17.10
C ASN A 462 -9.76 5.65 -16.06
N SER A 463 -9.62 4.65 -15.21
CA SER A 463 -10.61 4.24 -14.21
C SER A 463 -10.89 5.34 -13.17
N GLU A 464 -9.92 6.18 -12.83
CA GLU A 464 -10.09 7.29 -11.89
C GLU A 464 -10.98 8.39 -12.47
N ILE A 465 -10.82 8.72 -13.75
CA ILE A 465 -11.65 9.71 -14.45
C ILE A 465 -13.06 9.13 -14.66
N ARG A 466 -13.17 7.91 -15.19
CA ARG A 466 -14.45 7.22 -15.43
C ARG A 466 -15.29 7.08 -14.15
N PHE A 467 -14.66 6.71 -13.05
CA PHE A 467 -15.30 6.63 -11.74
C PHE A 467 -15.92 7.98 -11.32
N ARG A 468 -15.16 9.07 -11.43
CA ARG A 468 -15.66 10.40 -11.05
C ARG A 468 -16.77 10.89 -11.96
N TRP A 469 -16.67 10.60 -13.25
CA TRP A 469 -17.75 10.87 -14.17
C TRP A 469 -19.05 10.14 -13.78
N HIS A 470 -18.94 8.85 -13.46
CA HIS A 470 -20.08 8.08 -12.97
C HIS A 470 -20.68 8.68 -11.71
N MET A 471 -19.86 9.13 -10.76
CA MET A 471 -20.34 9.78 -9.53
C MET A 471 -21.06 11.11 -9.80
N VAL A 472 -20.57 11.92 -10.74
CA VAL A 472 -21.24 13.16 -11.20
C VAL A 472 -22.62 12.83 -11.78
N CYS A 473 -22.71 11.84 -12.64
CA CYS A 473 -23.96 11.42 -13.27
C CYS A 473 -24.95 10.82 -12.26
N LEU A 474 -24.48 9.98 -11.32
CA LEU A 474 -25.33 9.40 -10.28
C LEU A 474 -25.89 10.46 -9.33
N LYS A 475 -25.09 11.49 -9.00
CA LYS A 475 -25.56 12.63 -8.19
C LYS A 475 -26.72 13.39 -8.87
N ALA A 476 -26.76 13.38 -10.18
CA ALA A 476 -27.81 14.04 -10.98
C ALA A 476 -29.00 13.13 -11.31
N ASP A 477 -29.07 11.92 -10.77
CA ASP A 477 -30.07 10.90 -11.15
C ASP A 477 -30.13 10.65 -12.67
N TYR A 478 -28.96 10.70 -13.36
CA TYR A 478 -28.86 10.55 -14.81
C TYR A 478 -28.93 9.08 -15.22
N GLU A 479 -30.16 8.58 -15.41
CA GLU A 479 -30.46 7.15 -15.61
C GLU A 479 -29.75 6.53 -16.82
N LYS A 480 -29.39 7.32 -17.86
CA LYS A 480 -28.67 6.83 -19.03
C LYS A 480 -27.30 6.19 -18.70
N ILE A 481 -26.65 6.63 -17.58
CA ILE A 481 -25.34 6.12 -17.17
C ILE A 481 -25.41 4.81 -16.38
N TYR A 482 -26.57 4.40 -15.88
CA TYR A 482 -26.68 3.26 -14.97
C TYR A 482 -26.13 1.95 -15.54
N PRO A 483 -26.35 1.59 -16.82
CA PRO A 483 -25.75 0.39 -17.41
C PRO A 483 -24.21 0.42 -17.35
N GLU A 484 -23.60 1.57 -17.63
CA GLU A 484 -22.16 1.79 -17.62
C GLU A 484 -21.58 1.73 -16.21
N VAL A 485 -22.32 2.28 -15.23
CA VAL A 485 -21.97 2.18 -13.79
C VAL A 485 -21.96 0.72 -13.35
N VAL A 486 -22.97 -0.05 -13.74
CA VAL A 486 -23.07 -1.47 -13.40
C VAL A 486 -21.93 -2.26 -14.06
N GLU A 487 -21.67 -2.04 -15.35
CA GLU A 487 -20.58 -2.70 -16.06
C GLU A 487 -19.24 -2.42 -15.37
N PHE A 488 -18.96 -1.14 -15.08
CA PHE A 488 -17.73 -0.73 -14.42
C PHE A 488 -17.62 -1.33 -13.01
N ALA A 489 -18.67 -1.27 -12.21
CA ALA A 489 -18.66 -1.82 -10.85
C ALA A 489 -18.49 -3.35 -10.84
N GLN A 490 -19.02 -4.06 -11.85
CA GLN A 490 -18.92 -5.53 -11.99
C GLN A 490 -17.57 -6.00 -12.59
N THR A 491 -16.78 -5.11 -13.18
CA THR A 491 -15.46 -5.40 -13.74
C THR A 491 -14.31 -4.92 -12.86
N MET A 492 -14.58 -3.96 -11.96
CA MET A 492 -13.61 -3.37 -11.07
C MET A 492 -13.77 -3.91 -9.63
N GLY A 493 -12.93 -4.88 -9.24
CA GLY A 493 -12.96 -5.46 -7.88
C GLY A 493 -12.47 -4.53 -6.76
N ARG A 494 -11.85 -3.38 -7.09
CA ARG A 494 -11.29 -2.45 -6.10
C ARG A 494 -12.38 -1.75 -5.30
N MET A 495 -12.36 -1.93 -3.98
CA MET A 495 -13.37 -1.39 -3.05
C MET A 495 -13.50 0.14 -3.14
N LYS A 496 -12.40 0.86 -3.42
CA LYS A 496 -12.39 2.32 -3.67
C LYS A 496 -13.43 2.74 -4.73
N PHE A 497 -13.66 1.91 -5.75
CA PHE A 497 -14.59 2.21 -6.84
C PHE A 497 -15.93 1.53 -6.65
N CYS A 498 -15.95 0.20 -6.48
CA CYS A 498 -17.19 -0.56 -6.51
C CYS A 498 -18.14 -0.20 -5.36
N ARG A 499 -17.63 -0.02 -4.13
CA ARG A 499 -18.48 0.31 -2.98
C ARG A 499 -19.17 1.67 -3.10
N PRO A 500 -18.48 2.81 -3.38
CA PRO A 500 -19.14 4.10 -3.59
C PRO A 500 -20.13 4.08 -4.75
N LEU A 501 -19.83 3.39 -5.86
CA LEU A 501 -20.72 3.30 -7.00
C LEU A 501 -22.00 2.54 -6.67
N PHE A 502 -21.93 1.37 -6.03
CA PHE A 502 -23.13 0.65 -5.61
C PHE A 502 -23.96 1.46 -4.62
N ARG A 503 -23.32 2.14 -3.66
CA ARG A 503 -24.00 2.99 -2.70
C ARG A 503 -24.67 4.19 -3.39
N ALA A 504 -23.99 4.87 -4.30
CA ALA A 504 -24.54 6.01 -5.04
C ALA A 504 -25.69 5.56 -5.96
N LEU A 505 -25.54 4.47 -6.69
CA LEU A 505 -26.59 3.89 -7.53
C LEU A 505 -27.81 3.46 -6.70
N TYR A 506 -27.60 2.90 -5.51
CA TYR A 506 -28.68 2.51 -4.59
C TYR A 506 -29.51 3.69 -4.13
N HIS A 507 -28.89 4.85 -3.92
CA HIS A 507 -29.59 6.08 -3.52
C HIS A 507 -30.10 6.92 -4.69
N ALA A 508 -29.66 6.64 -5.91
CA ALA A 508 -30.12 7.33 -7.11
C ALA A 508 -31.57 6.93 -7.47
N LYS A 509 -32.28 7.85 -8.12
CA LYS A 509 -33.64 7.62 -8.56
C LYS A 509 -33.74 6.37 -9.44
N ASN A 510 -34.66 5.47 -9.11
CA ASN A 510 -34.86 4.18 -9.80
C ASN A 510 -33.65 3.23 -9.79
N GLY A 511 -32.58 3.54 -9.05
CA GLY A 511 -31.34 2.77 -9.05
C GLY A 511 -31.27 1.64 -8.02
N ALA A 512 -32.08 1.69 -6.94
CA ALA A 512 -31.96 0.79 -5.78
C ALA A 512 -32.06 -0.71 -6.14
N GLN A 513 -33.05 -1.09 -6.93
CA GLN A 513 -33.23 -2.49 -7.33
C GLN A 513 -32.10 -2.94 -8.26
N LEU A 514 -31.72 -2.10 -9.22
CA LEU A 514 -30.60 -2.38 -10.14
C LEU A 514 -29.29 -2.59 -9.38
N ALA A 515 -29.00 -1.76 -8.37
CA ALA A 515 -27.80 -1.91 -7.54
C ALA A 515 -27.77 -3.27 -6.82
N ARG A 516 -28.90 -3.67 -6.21
CA ARG A 516 -29.02 -4.96 -5.52
C ARG A 516 -28.85 -6.14 -6.46
N ASP A 517 -29.58 -6.17 -7.56
CA ASP A 517 -29.55 -7.28 -8.53
C ASP A 517 -28.16 -7.42 -9.17
N SER A 518 -27.55 -6.30 -9.55
CA SER A 518 -26.21 -6.27 -10.15
C SER A 518 -25.13 -6.75 -9.18
N PHE A 519 -25.21 -6.35 -7.90
CA PHE A 519 -24.29 -6.84 -6.89
C PHE A 519 -24.47 -8.33 -6.62
N LEU A 520 -25.71 -8.81 -6.44
CA LEU A 520 -25.99 -10.22 -6.18
C LEU A 520 -25.52 -11.12 -7.33
N ALA A 521 -25.68 -10.67 -8.58
CA ALA A 521 -25.24 -11.39 -9.78
C ALA A 521 -23.71 -11.60 -9.82
N LYS A 522 -22.92 -10.77 -9.14
CA LYS A 522 -21.45 -10.81 -9.14
C LYS A 522 -20.84 -10.83 -7.73
N ARG A 523 -21.62 -11.20 -6.70
CA ARG A 523 -21.16 -11.14 -5.30
C ARG A 523 -19.86 -11.91 -5.06
N SER A 524 -19.68 -13.06 -5.69
CA SER A 524 -18.47 -13.89 -5.57
C SER A 524 -17.23 -13.31 -6.25
N PHE A 525 -17.39 -12.31 -7.10
CA PHE A 525 -16.27 -11.59 -7.73
C PHE A 525 -15.53 -10.70 -6.76
N TYR A 526 -16.22 -10.14 -5.75
CA TYR A 526 -15.62 -9.18 -4.81
C TYR A 526 -14.89 -9.89 -3.68
N HIS A 527 -13.84 -9.24 -3.18
CA HIS A 527 -13.17 -9.65 -1.94
C HIS A 527 -14.21 -9.76 -0.80
N PRO A 528 -14.13 -10.75 0.10
CA PRO A 528 -15.13 -10.97 1.16
C PRO A 528 -15.45 -9.73 1.99
N ILE A 529 -14.45 -8.94 2.37
CA ILE A 529 -14.63 -7.66 3.09
C ILE A 529 -15.45 -6.68 2.25
N ALA A 530 -15.07 -6.47 0.98
CA ALA A 530 -15.78 -5.57 0.08
C ALA A 530 -17.23 -6.04 -0.13
N ALA A 531 -17.43 -7.35 -0.35
CA ALA A 531 -18.76 -7.95 -0.50
C ALA A 531 -19.64 -7.76 0.74
N ALA A 532 -19.08 -7.93 1.95
CA ALA A 532 -19.79 -7.71 3.20
C ALA A 532 -20.19 -6.22 3.37
N MET A 533 -19.27 -5.30 3.09
CA MET A 533 -19.53 -3.86 3.20
C MET A 533 -20.55 -3.37 2.16
N ILE A 534 -20.46 -3.84 0.91
CA ILE A 534 -21.44 -3.50 -0.14
C ILE A 534 -22.81 -4.08 0.23
N ALA A 535 -22.88 -5.33 0.68
CA ALA A 535 -24.14 -5.95 1.11
C ALA A 535 -24.81 -5.12 2.22
N LYS A 536 -24.03 -4.67 3.21
CA LYS A 536 -24.52 -3.80 4.28
C LYS A 536 -25.05 -2.47 3.74
N ASP A 537 -24.30 -1.80 2.84
CA ASP A 537 -24.71 -0.52 2.24
C ASP A 537 -26.00 -0.66 1.40
N LEU A 538 -26.24 -1.82 0.80
CA LEU A 538 -27.43 -2.13 -0.01
C LEU A 538 -28.61 -2.73 0.81
N GLY A 539 -28.45 -2.89 2.12
CA GLY A 539 -29.48 -3.50 2.98
C GLY A 539 -29.76 -4.97 2.65
N LEU A 540 -28.72 -5.75 2.33
CA LEU A 540 -28.77 -7.18 1.99
C LEU A 540 -28.16 -8.09 3.09
N SER A 541 -27.91 -7.58 4.27
CA SER A 541 -27.35 -8.30 5.43
C SER A 541 -28.40 -9.14 6.16
#